data_bfbdd409958951063e6d9f549d83f8a7
#
_entry.id   bfbdd409958951063e6d9f549d83f8a7
#
_cell.length_a   1.000
_cell.length_b   1.000
_cell.length_c   1.000
_cell.angle_alpha   90.00
_cell.angle_beta   90.00
_cell.angle_gamma   90.00
#
_symmetry.space_group_name_H-M   'P 1'
#
loop_
_entity.id
_entity.type
_entity.pdbx_description
1 polymer ?
#
loop_
_entity_poly.entity_id
_entity_poly.type
_entity_poly.pdbx_seq_one_letter_code
_entity_poly.pdbx_strand_id
1 'polypeptide(L)' 'KMPDIANGRKKICDFLKENNIKKAALAAAYGMSRQEVTNILSGSTRGLKANQFILRVIEDYKID' A
#
# COMPACT_ATOMS: atom_id res chain seq x y z
N LYS A 1 -2.59 -19.18 0.34
CA LYS A 1 -3.73 -18.40 0.80
C LYS A 1 -3.67 -17.00 0.23
N MET A 2 -4.74 -16.57 -0.41
CA MET A 2 -4.75 -15.25 -1.02
C MET A 2 -5.09 -14.17 -0.01
N PRO A 3 -4.33 -13.09 0.03
CA PRO A 3 -4.65 -12.00 0.93
C PRO A 3 -5.90 -11.26 0.45
N ASP A 4 -6.66 -10.80 1.40
CA ASP A 4 -7.80 -9.93 1.15
C ASP A 4 -7.28 -8.52 0.88
N ILE A 5 -7.65 -7.94 -0.24
CA ILE A 5 -7.16 -6.62 -0.64
C ILE A 5 -7.57 -5.53 0.36
N ALA A 6 -8.81 -5.58 0.83
CA ALA A 6 -9.27 -4.59 1.82
C ALA A 6 -8.45 -4.69 3.10
N ASN A 7 -8.20 -5.91 3.54
CA ASN A 7 -7.38 -6.16 4.71
C ASN A 7 -5.92 -5.78 4.45
N GLY A 8 -5.46 -6.01 3.22
CA GLY A 8 -4.11 -5.61 2.80
C GLY A 8 -3.89 -4.12 2.91
N ARG A 9 -4.88 -3.32 2.47
CA ARG A 9 -4.78 -1.86 2.59
C ARG A 9 -4.63 -1.44 4.04
N LYS A 10 -5.43 -2.05 4.92
CA LYS A 10 -5.38 -1.74 6.34
C LYS A 10 -4.03 -2.12 6.94
N LYS A 11 -3.52 -3.29 6.58
CA LYS A 11 -2.23 -3.76 7.08
C LYS A 11 -1.09 -2.82 6.67
N ILE A 12 -1.14 -2.35 5.44
CA ILE A 12 -0.12 -1.41 4.96
C ILE A 12 -0.20 -0.10 5.72
N CYS A 13 -1.40 0.43 5.91
CA CYS A 13 -1.57 1.68 6.64
C CYS A 13 -1.05 1.55 8.07
N ASP A 14 -1.38 0.44 8.74
CA ASP A 14 -0.91 0.19 10.09
C ASP A 14 0.61 0.07 10.14
N PHE A 15 1.19 -0.63 9.16
CA PHE A 15 2.63 -0.80 9.07
C PHE A 15 3.36 0.54 8.92
N LEU A 16 2.84 1.39 8.03
CA LEU A 16 3.43 2.72 7.82
C LEU A 16 3.37 3.56 9.08
N LYS A 17 2.24 3.49 9.77
CA LYS A 17 2.06 4.25 11.00
C LYS A 17 3.00 3.75 12.10
N GLU A 18 3.09 2.45 12.28
CA GLU A 18 3.93 1.85 13.31
C GLU A 18 5.41 2.12 13.08
N ASN A 19 5.83 2.25 11.84
CA ASN A 19 7.22 2.44 11.49
C ASN A 19 7.55 3.89 11.11
N ASN A 20 6.60 4.80 11.28
CA ASN A 20 6.78 6.21 10.93
C ASN A 20 7.21 6.43 9.49
N ILE A 21 6.67 5.63 8.59
CA ILE A 21 6.95 5.76 7.16
C ILE A 21 5.87 6.62 6.53
N LYS A 22 6.28 7.68 5.85
CA LYS A 22 5.32 8.56 5.20
C LYS A 22 4.92 8.01 3.84
N LYS A 23 3.69 8.29 3.43
CA LYS A 23 3.20 7.86 2.12
C LYS A 23 4.06 8.42 0.99
N ALA A 24 4.59 9.63 1.17
CA ALA A 24 5.48 10.22 0.18
C ALA A 24 6.74 9.39 0.00
N ALA A 25 7.29 8.86 1.08
CA ALA A 25 8.48 8.01 1.01
C ALA A 25 8.17 6.70 0.29
N LEU A 26 7.02 6.10 0.60
CA LEU A 26 6.59 4.88 -0.06
C LEU A 26 6.37 5.14 -1.55
N ALA A 27 5.74 6.26 -1.89
CA ALA A 27 5.48 6.62 -3.27
C ALA A 27 6.80 6.75 -4.05
N ALA A 28 7.77 7.42 -3.46
CA ALA A 28 9.08 7.59 -4.09
C ALA A 28 9.75 6.25 -4.36
N ALA A 29 9.62 5.31 -3.44
CA ALA A 29 10.22 4.00 -3.58
C ALA A 29 9.62 3.21 -4.75
N TYR A 30 8.38 3.50 -5.12
CA TYR A 30 7.69 2.79 -6.18
C TYR A 30 7.47 3.63 -7.44
N GLY A 31 8.08 4.82 -7.49
CA GLY A 31 7.96 5.69 -8.66
C GLY A 31 6.56 6.24 -8.86
N MET A 32 5.85 6.48 -7.78
CA MET A 32 4.47 6.97 -7.81
C MET A 32 4.36 8.31 -7.10
N SER A 33 3.26 9.00 -7.30
CA SER A 33 2.99 10.22 -6.55
C SER A 33 2.37 9.88 -5.20
N ARG A 34 2.54 10.77 -4.23
CA ARG A 34 1.93 10.59 -2.92
C ARG A 34 0.40 10.48 -3.04
N GLN A 35 -0.17 11.25 -3.95
CA GLN A 35 -1.62 11.24 -4.15
C GLN A 35 -2.10 9.87 -4.64
N GLU A 36 -1.34 9.25 -5.53
CA GLU A 36 -1.68 7.92 -6.01
C GLU A 36 -1.66 6.89 -4.89
N VAL A 37 -0.62 6.93 -4.06
CA VAL A 37 -0.52 6.02 -2.93
C VAL A 37 -1.67 6.24 -1.95
N THR A 38 -1.97 7.51 -1.66
CA THR A 38 -3.06 7.84 -0.76
C THR A 38 -4.39 7.30 -1.29
N ASN A 39 -4.65 7.48 -2.59
CA ASN A 39 -5.89 7.02 -3.20
C ASN A 39 -6.00 5.49 -3.18
N ILE A 40 -4.90 4.81 -3.42
CA ILE A 40 -4.90 3.34 -3.39
C ILE A 40 -5.16 2.84 -1.97
N LEU A 41 -4.47 3.41 -0.99
CA LEU A 41 -4.59 2.94 0.38
C LEU A 41 -5.92 3.31 1.02
N SER A 42 -6.56 4.37 0.56
CA SER A 42 -7.89 4.75 1.06
C SER A 42 -9.01 3.97 0.39
N GLY A 43 -8.72 3.28 -0.71
CA GLY A 43 -9.72 2.56 -1.47
C GLY A 43 -10.41 3.38 -2.54
N SER A 44 -9.97 4.64 -2.73
CA SER A 44 -10.54 5.50 -3.78
C SER A 44 -10.15 5.02 -5.16
N THR A 45 -8.92 4.53 -5.31
CA THR A 45 -8.46 3.95 -6.56
C THR A 45 -8.44 2.44 -6.41
N ARG A 46 -9.16 1.76 -7.29
CA ARG A 46 -9.26 0.29 -7.26
C ARG A 46 -8.91 -0.24 -8.65
N GLY A 47 -8.75 -1.54 -8.73
CA GLY A 47 -8.47 -2.19 -9.98
C GLY A 47 -7.16 -2.94 -9.94
N LEU A 48 -6.76 -3.47 -11.10
CA LEU A 48 -5.60 -4.34 -11.19
C LEU A 48 -4.31 -3.67 -10.70
N LYS A 49 -4.06 -2.45 -11.15
CA LYS A 49 -2.83 -1.76 -10.75
C LYS A 49 -2.78 -1.51 -9.25
N ALA A 50 -3.90 -1.07 -8.68
CA ALA A 50 -3.97 -0.82 -7.25
C ALA A 50 -3.74 -2.10 -6.46
N ASN A 51 -4.36 -3.18 -6.90
CA ASN A 51 -4.22 -4.48 -6.23
C ASN A 51 -2.78 -4.98 -6.33
N GLN A 52 -2.15 -4.82 -7.47
CA GLN A 52 -0.76 -5.22 -7.65
C GLN A 52 0.17 -4.42 -6.74
N PHE A 53 -0.08 -3.13 -6.60
CA PHE A 53 0.71 -2.30 -5.71
C PHE A 53 0.59 -2.78 -4.26
N ILE A 54 -0.63 -3.05 -3.83
CA ILE A 54 -0.88 -3.51 -2.46
C ILE A 54 -0.15 -4.83 -2.19
N LEU A 55 -0.29 -5.78 -3.09
CA LEU A 55 0.36 -7.09 -2.92
C LEU A 55 1.87 -6.97 -2.95
N ARG A 56 2.39 -6.08 -3.80
CA ARG A 56 3.82 -5.88 -3.92
C ARG A 56 4.41 -5.28 -2.65
N VAL A 57 3.73 -4.29 -2.08
CA VAL A 57 4.19 -3.67 -0.83
C VAL A 57 4.19 -4.70 0.29
N ILE A 58 3.13 -5.48 0.39
CA ILE A 58 3.04 -6.52 1.42
C ILE A 58 4.20 -7.49 1.29
N GLU A 59 4.51 -7.90 0.07
CA GLU A 59 5.61 -8.83 -0.18
C GLU A 59 6.97 -8.20 0.10
N ASP A 60 7.18 -6.98 -0.41
CA ASP A 60 8.48 -6.31 -0.28
C ASP A 60 8.83 -6.01 1.18
N TYR A 61 7.85 -5.63 1.97
CA TYR A 61 8.05 -5.27 3.37
C TYR A 61 7.72 -6.42 4.32
N LYS A 62 7.34 -7.55 3.76
CA LYS A 62 6.97 -8.75 4.55
C LYS A 62 5.92 -8.44 5.59
N ILE A 63 4.94 -7.69 5.19
CA ILE A 63 3.81 -7.33 6.05
C ILE A 63 2.90 -8.55 6.18
N ASP A 64 2.55 -8.88 7.40
CA ASP A 64 1.77 -10.07 7.63
C ASP A 64 0.30 -9.78 7.95
#